data_0038d8739a40f3c896d30223ed9af0d8
#
_entry.id   0038d8739a40f3c896d30223ed9af0d8
#
_cell.length_a   1.000
_cell.length_b   1.000
_cell.length_c   1.000
_cell.angle_alpha   90.00
_cell.angle_beta   90.00
_cell.angle_gamma   90.00
#
_symmetry.space_group_name_H-M   'P 1'
#
loop_
_entity.id
_entity.type
_entity.pdbx_description
1 polymer ?
#
loop_
_entity_poly.entity_id
_entity_poly.type
_entity_poly.pdbx_seq_one_letter_code
_entity_poly.pdbx_strand_id
1 'polypeptide(L)'
;TEDIFMNNNSIEVHQWIYENSIPVKMLLIKNSVDTTVVEFIKDSLGNIAEERWQKKGRTAETYFYYYNEKNNLTDIVRYNIRAKRLLPDFMFEYDEKGVLAQSIQVPQGSADYLIWQYVYNANGLKQQELCFTKSRRPMGRIEYIYK
;
A
#
# COMPACT_ATOMS: atom_id res chain seq x y z
N THR A 1 3.18 13.55 13.50
CA THR A 1 3.72 12.25 13.90
C THR A 1 4.95 11.94 13.08
N GLU A 2 5.90 11.22 13.64
CA GLU A 2 7.16 10.87 13.02
C GLU A 2 7.45 9.39 13.24
N ASP A 3 7.79 8.67 12.16
CA ASP A 3 8.25 7.29 12.20
C ASP A 3 9.70 7.25 11.69
N ILE A 4 10.57 6.53 12.40
CA ILE A 4 12.00 6.44 12.07
C ILE A 4 12.34 5.00 11.74
N PHE A 5 12.85 4.78 10.54
CA PHE A 5 13.30 3.48 10.05
C PHE A 5 14.82 3.50 9.91
N MET A 6 15.50 2.51 10.51
CA MET A 6 16.94 2.36 10.43
C MET A 6 17.29 1.00 9.84
N ASN A 7 18.19 1.01 8.88
CA ASN A 7 18.90 -0.19 8.44
C ASN A 7 20.40 0.07 8.45
N ASN A 8 21.22 -0.95 8.23
CA ASN A 8 22.68 -0.89 8.41
C ASN A 8 23.39 0.25 7.68
N ASN A 9 22.76 0.91 6.70
CA ASN A 9 23.39 1.92 5.85
C ASN A 9 22.53 3.17 5.60
N SER A 10 21.29 3.25 6.11
CA SER A 10 20.41 4.39 5.86
C SER A 10 19.45 4.65 7.01
N ILE A 11 19.14 5.93 7.20
CA ILE A 11 18.07 6.40 8.07
C ILE A 11 16.99 6.97 7.18
N GLU A 12 15.75 6.52 7.37
CA GLU A 12 14.58 7.05 6.70
C GLU A 12 13.60 7.56 7.77
N VAL A 13 13.15 8.79 7.61
CA VAL A 13 12.20 9.44 8.52
C VAL A 13 10.95 9.79 7.74
N HIS A 14 9.79 9.38 8.25
CA HIS A 14 8.48 9.76 7.74
C HIS A 14 7.85 10.77 8.69
N GLN A 15 7.70 12.01 8.26
CA GLN A 15 7.02 13.07 9.00
C GLN A 15 5.62 13.27 8.45
N TRP A 16 4.61 12.92 9.22
CA TRP A 16 3.20 13.00 8.84
C TRP A 16 2.59 14.35 9.24
N ILE A 17 1.90 14.97 8.30
CA ILE A 17 1.18 16.22 8.47
C ILE A 17 -0.31 15.92 8.38
N TYR A 18 -1.05 16.37 9.38
CA TYR A 18 -2.48 16.11 9.53
C TYR A 18 -3.27 17.42 9.51
N GLU A 19 -4.44 17.39 8.91
CA GLU A 19 -5.48 18.41 9.04
C GLU A 19 -6.74 17.73 9.60
N ASN A 20 -7.28 18.24 10.69
CA ASN A 20 -8.44 17.64 11.38
C ASN A 20 -8.29 16.14 11.65
N SER A 21 -7.13 15.71 12.15
CA SER A 21 -6.76 14.31 12.42
C SER A 21 -6.69 13.41 11.16
N ILE A 22 -6.66 14.00 9.98
CA ILE A 22 -6.62 13.30 8.71
C ILE A 22 -5.25 13.55 8.05
N PRO A 23 -4.50 12.52 7.64
CA PRO A 23 -3.23 12.72 6.97
C PRO A 23 -3.47 13.41 5.61
N VAL A 24 -2.77 14.52 5.38
CA VAL A 24 -2.83 15.28 4.11
C VAL A 24 -1.51 15.26 3.38
N LYS A 25 -0.41 15.08 4.12
CA LYS A 25 0.94 15.07 3.54
C LYS A 25 1.88 14.24 4.40
N MET A 26 2.87 13.64 3.76
CA MET A 26 4.03 13.01 4.41
C MET A 26 5.32 13.52 3.76
N LEU A 27 6.32 13.80 4.59
CA LEU A 27 7.69 14.02 4.15
C LEU A 27 8.49 12.76 4.41
N LEU A 28 9.01 12.15 3.37
CA LEU A 28 9.91 11.01 3.44
C LEU A 28 11.34 11.53 3.27
N ILE A 29 12.14 11.48 4.32
CA ILE A 29 13.49 12.04 4.39
C ILE A 29 14.49 10.90 4.49
N LYS A 30 15.37 10.76 3.50
CA LYS A 30 16.44 9.76 3.50
C LYS A 30 17.78 10.41 3.82
N ASN A 31 18.47 9.86 4.83
CA ASN A 31 19.82 10.31 5.24
C ASN A 31 19.91 11.82 5.44
N SER A 32 18.83 12.46 5.91
CA SER A 32 18.72 13.90 6.19
C SER A 32 18.95 14.84 4.99
N VAL A 33 19.03 14.32 3.77
CA VAL A 33 19.34 15.12 2.56
C VAL A 33 18.36 14.95 1.41
N ASP A 34 17.78 13.76 1.24
CA ASP A 34 16.86 13.48 0.12
C ASP A 34 15.41 13.45 0.62
N THR A 35 14.67 14.49 0.29
CA THR A 35 13.28 14.64 0.71
C THR A 35 12.34 14.37 -0.46
N THR A 36 11.41 13.45 -0.24
CA THR A 36 10.24 13.21 -1.11
C THR A 36 9.00 13.69 -0.37
N VAL A 37 8.18 14.47 -1.04
CA VAL A 37 6.89 14.93 -0.52
C VAL A 37 5.81 14.00 -1.07
N VAL A 38 4.99 13.47 -0.18
CA VAL A 38 3.82 12.64 -0.54
C VAL A 38 2.56 13.42 -0.15
N GLU A 39 1.70 13.71 -1.12
CA GLU A 39 0.42 14.38 -0.92
C GLU A 39 -0.72 13.39 -1.08
N PHE A 40 -1.68 13.43 -0.14
CA PHE A 40 -2.86 12.58 -0.14
C PHE A 40 -4.09 13.40 -0.56
N ILE A 41 -4.72 13.00 -1.67
CA ILE A 41 -5.94 13.61 -2.17
C ILE A 41 -7.10 12.67 -1.85
N LYS A 42 -8.19 13.23 -1.33
CA LYS A 42 -9.34 12.47 -0.88
C LYS A 42 -10.52 12.58 -1.83
N ASP A 43 -11.33 11.54 -1.81
CA ASP A 43 -12.65 11.54 -2.44
C ASP A 43 -13.69 12.26 -1.55
N SER A 44 -14.92 12.32 -2.03
CA SER A 44 -16.05 12.94 -1.30
C SER A 44 -16.46 12.20 -0.03
N LEU A 45 -16.05 10.95 0.14
CA LEU A 45 -16.30 10.10 1.32
C LEU A 45 -15.16 10.18 2.35
N GLY A 46 -14.07 10.90 2.01
CA GLY A 46 -12.90 11.06 2.88
C GLY A 46 -11.83 9.97 2.73
N ASN A 47 -12.00 9.04 1.78
CA ASN A 47 -10.98 8.04 1.48
C ASN A 47 -9.83 8.67 0.68
N ILE A 48 -8.64 8.10 0.77
CA ILE A 48 -7.53 8.48 -0.11
C ILE A 48 -7.86 8.00 -1.52
N ALA A 49 -8.08 8.94 -2.45
CA ALA A 49 -8.32 8.64 -3.85
C ALA A 49 -7.03 8.65 -4.66
N GLU A 50 -6.08 9.50 -4.26
CA GLU A 50 -4.83 9.67 -4.98
C GLU A 50 -3.68 9.97 -4.02
N GLU A 51 -2.51 9.44 -4.32
CA GLU A 51 -1.25 9.69 -3.61
C GLU A 51 -0.20 10.15 -4.62
N ARG A 52 0.30 11.38 -4.44
CA ARG A 52 1.30 12.00 -5.33
C ARG A 52 2.64 12.07 -4.66
N TRP A 53 3.62 11.42 -5.25
CA TRP A 53 5.01 11.44 -4.82
C TRP A 53 5.78 12.48 -5.62
N GLN A 54 6.30 13.49 -4.92
CA GLN A 54 7.04 14.61 -5.52
C GLN A 54 8.47 14.60 -5.02
N LYS A 55 9.39 14.62 -5.97
CA LYS A 55 10.83 14.72 -5.70
C LYS A 55 11.40 15.94 -6.41
N LYS A 56 12.08 16.82 -5.67
CA LYS A 56 12.64 18.08 -6.20
C LYS A 56 11.59 18.92 -6.97
N GLY A 57 10.38 18.99 -6.44
CA GLY A 57 9.28 19.76 -7.04
C GLY A 57 8.67 19.16 -8.32
N ARG A 58 8.99 17.90 -8.65
CA ARG A 58 8.42 17.19 -9.80
C ARG A 58 7.71 15.93 -9.35
N THR A 59 6.53 15.66 -9.90
CA THR A 59 5.82 14.40 -9.67
C THR A 59 6.65 13.24 -10.22
N ALA A 60 7.04 12.35 -9.32
CA ALA A 60 7.80 11.14 -9.66
C ALA A 60 6.89 9.95 -9.88
N GLU A 61 5.89 9.77 -9.02
CA GLU A 61 4.91 8.69 -9.08
C GLU A 61 3.54 9.21 -8.62
N THR A 62 2.49 8.58 -9.11
CA THR A 62 1.12 8.82 -8.67
C THR A 62 0.44 7.47 -8.53
N TYR A 63 -0.22 7.27 -7.39
CA TYR A 63 -1.01 6.09 -7.08
C TYR A 63 -2.47 6.49 -7.00
N PHE A 64 -3.35 5.67 -7.56
CA PHE A 64 -4.80 5.81 -7.52
C PHE A 64 -5.40 4.68 -6.72
N TYR A 65 -6.34 4.99 -5.85
CA TYR A 65 -7.02 4.08 -4.94
C TYR A 65 -8.47 3.94 -5.36
N TYR A 66 -8.92 2.71 -5.58
CA TYR A 66 -10.28 2.42 -6.00
C TYR A 66 -11.01 1.65 -4.91
N TYR A 67 -12.29 1.96 -4.74
CA TYR A 67 -13.14 1.39 -3.70
C TYR A 67 -14.39 0.81 -4.32
N ASN A 68 -14.92 -0.26 -3.71
CA ASN A 68 -16.22 -0.83 -4.10
C ASN A 68 -17.38 -0.07 -3.44
N GLU A 69 -18.63 -0.48 -3.75
CA GLU A 69 -19.85 0.11 -3.19
C GLU A 69 -19.96 0.01 -1.66
N LYS A 70 -19.26 -0.95 -1.05
CA LYS A 70 -19.17 -1.12 0.41
C LYS A 70 -18.04 -0.30 1.04
N ASN A 71 -17.39 0.57 0.26
CA ASN A 71 -16.26 1.39 0.67
C ASN A 71 -15.00 0.58 1.07
N ASN A 72 -14.83 -0.61 0.54
CA ASN A 72 -13.61 -1.40 0.71
C ASN A 72 -12.64 -1.10 -0.44
N LEU A 73 -11.37 -0.91 -0.13
CA LEU A 73 -10.30 -0.70 -1.11
C LEU A 73 -10.15 -1.94 -2.02
N THR A 74 -10.33 -1.79 -3.32
CA THR A 74 -10.22 -2.91 -4.28
C THR A 74 -8.93 -2.90 -5.05
N ASP A 75 -8.39 -1.73 -5.38
CA ASP A 75 -7.21 -1.62 -6.21
C ASP A 75 -6.32 -0.44 -5.79
N ILE A 76 -5.02 -0.64 -5.92
CA ILE A 76 -4.02 0.42 -5.92
C ILE A 76 -3.29 0.35 -7.26
N VAL A 77 -3.43 1.41 -8.05
CA VAL A 77 -2.92 1.47 -9.42
C VAL A 77 -1.93 2.62 -9.54
N ARG A 78 -0.75 2.35 -10.06
CA ARG A 78 0.29 3.35 -10.26
C ARG A 78 0.34 3.83 -11.70
N TYR A 79 0.45 5.15 -11.88
CA TYR A 79 0.78 5.71 -13.18
C TYR A 79 2.29 5.62 -13.45
N ASN A 80 2.65 4.83 -14.44
CA ASN A 80 4.03 4.71 -14.88
C ASN A 80 4.33 5.77 -15.93
N ILE A 81 5.10 6.80 -15.58
CA ILE A 81 5.41 7.94 -16.44
C ILE A 81 6.18 7.51 -17.71
N ARG A 82 7.08 6.51 -17.60
CA ARG A 82 7.87 6.02 -18.74
C ARG A 82 7.02 5.23 -19.72
N ALA A 83 6.19 4.34 -19.22
CA ALA A 83 5.29 3.53 -20.04
C ALA A 83 4.01 4.29 -20.46
N LYS A 84 3.74 5.47 -19.88
CA LYS A 84 2.53 6.29 -20.08
C LYS A 84 1.24 5.49 -19.91
N ARG A 85 1.20 4.62 -18.91
CA ARG A 85 0.03 3.77 -18.62
C ARG A 85 -0.12 3.51 -17.13
N LEU A 86 -1.34 3.14 -16.75
CA LEU A 86 -1.65 2.64 -15.41
C LEU A 86 -1.21 1.19 -15.29
N LEU A 87 -0.59 0.85 -14.16
CA LEU A 87 -0.16 -0.51 -13.81
C LEU A 87 -0.70 -0.83 -12.43
N PRO A 88 -1.42 -1.95 -12.25
CA PRO A 88 -1.86 -2.36 -10.92
C PRO A 88 -0.64 -2.74 -10.07
N ASP A 89 -0.59 -2.23 -8.85
CA ASP A 89 0.38 -2.65 -7.83
C ASP A 89 -0.26 -3.63 -6.84
N PHE A 90 -1.53 -3.38 -6.46
CA PHE A 90 -2.29 -4.25 -5.59
C PHE A 90 -3.73 -4.38 -6.07
N MET A 91 -4.30 -5.58 -5.88
CA MET A 91 -5.73 -5.85 -6.02
C MET A 91 -6.20 -6.62 -4.78
N PHE A 92 -7.36 -6.27 -4.23
CA PHE A 92 -7.89 -6.81 -2.98
C PHE A 92 -9.24 -7.46 -3.22
N GLU A 93 -9.42 -8.67 -2.72
CA GLU A 93 -10.66 -9.43 -2.83
C GLU A 93 -11.22 -9.71 -1.44
N TYR A 94 -12.51 -9.49 -1.28
CA TYR A 94 -13.23 -9.63 -0.02
C TYR A 94 -14.24 -10.77 -0.12
N ASP A 95 -14.47 -11.45 1.00
CA ASP A 95 -15.53 -12.43 1.10
C ASP A 95 -16.94 -11.76 1.15
N GLU A 96 -17.99 -12.57 1.21
CA GLU A 96 -19.37 -12.09 1.28
C GLU A 96 -19.66 -11.22 2.52
N LYS A 97 -18.88 -11.42 3.59
CA LYS A 97 -18.97 -10.64 4.84
C LYS A 97 -18.18 -9.34 4.80
N GLY A 98 -17.43 -9.09 3.72
CA GLY A 98 -16.57 -7.91 3.56
C GLY A 98 -15.22 -8.04 4.27
N VAL A 99 -14.80 -9.27 4.62
CA VAL A 99 -13.48 -9.55 5.19
C VAL A 99 -12.49 -9.79 4.06
N LEU A 100 -11.29 -9.18 4.13
CA LEU A 100 -10.25 -9.34 3.13
C LEU A 100 -9.81 -10.82 3.05
N ALA A 101 -10.11 -11.48 1.93
CA ALA A 101 -9.81 -12.89 1.72
C ALA A 101 -8.50 -13.11 0.99
N GLN A 102 -8.22 -12.27 -0.01
CA GLN A 102 -7.03 -12.39 -0.86
C GLN A 102 -6.54 -11.02 -1.31
N SER A 103 -5.24 -10.90 -1.56
CA SER A 103 -4.69 -9.80 -2.34
C SER A 103 -3.71 -10.32 -3.39
N ILE A 104 -3.60 -9.56 -4.49
CA ILE A 104 -2.61 -9.77 -5.53
C ILE A 104 -1.65 -8.59 -5.47
N GLN A 105 -0.37 -8.87 -5.37
CA GLN A 105 0.70 -7.88 -5.39
C GLN A 105 1.53 -8.04 -6.65
N VAL A 106 1.67 -6.97 -7.42
CA VAL A 106 2.51 -6.92 -8.62
C VAL A 106 3.81 -6.19 -8.27
N PRO A 107 4.95 -6.89 -8.09
CA PRO A 107 6.21 -6.23 -7.80
C PRO A 107 6.63 -5.29 -8.93
N GLN A 108 7.21 -4.17 -8.58
CA GLN A 108 7.63 -3.16 -9.56
C GLN A 108 8.63 -3.76 -10.56
N GLY A 109 8.34 -3.56 -11.86
CA GLY A 109 9.18 -4.06 -12.95
C GLY A 109 9.04 -5.56 -13.24
N SER A 110 8.11 -6.24 -12.56
CA SER A 110 7.82 -7.66 -12.80
C SER A 110 6.64 -7.84 -13.76
N ALA A 111 6.68 -8.92 -14.55
CA ALA A 111 5.53 -9.45 -15.28
C ALA A 111 4.76 -10.51 -14.46
N ASP A 112 5.32 -10.91 -13.33
CA ASP A 112 4.74 -11.86 -12.41
C ASP A 112 4.09 -11.15 -11.21
N TYR A 113 3.21 -11.86 -10.52
CA TYR A 113 2.56 -11.38 -9.32
C TYR A 113 2.57 -12.43 -8.21
N LEU A 114 2.39 -11.96 -6.98
CA LEU A 114 2.22 -12.77 -5.79
C LEU A 114 0.76 -12.76 -5.36
N ILE A 115 0.28 -13.87 -4.87
CA ILE A 115 -1.06 -14.03 -4.31
C ILE A 115 -0.90 -14.22 -2.82
N TRP A 116 -1.55 -13.36 -2.03
CA TRP A 116 -1.61 -13.44 -0.59
C TRP A 116 -3.01 -13.84 -0.15
N GLN A 117 -3.14 -14.92 0.58
CA GLN A 117 -4.40 -15.37 1.16
C GLN A 117 -4.37 -15.17 2.67
N TYR A 118 -5.47 -14.71 3.22
CA TYR A 118 -5.60 -14.33 4.63
C TYR A 118 -6.50 -15.32 5.35
N VAL A 119 -6.02 -15.86 6.47
CA VAL A 119 -6.77 -16.77 7.34
C VAL A 119 -7.02 -16.06 8.67
N TYR A 120 -8.27 -16.11 9.12
CA TYR A 120 -8.70 -15.46 10.35
C TYR A 120 -9.17 -16.53 11.36
N ASN A 121 -8.95 -16.27 12.66
CA ASN A 121 -9.48 -17.10 13.73
C ASN A 121 -10.97 -16.80 14.00
N ALA A 122 -11.57 -17.54 14.93
CA ALA A 122 -12.98 -17.36 15.29
C ALA A 122 -13.34 -15.97 15.83
N ASN A 123 -12.36 -15.22 16.33
CA ASN A 123 -12.52 -13.86 16.83
C ASN A 123 -12.34 -12.79 15.74
N GLY A 124 -12.14 -13.18 14.48
CA GLY A 124 -11.89 -12.26 13.37
C GLY A 124 -10.48 -11.68 13.33
N LEU A 125 -9.55 -12.18 14.15
CA LEU A 125 -8.16 -11.76 14.12
C LEU A 125 -7.40 -12.56 13.06
N LYS A 126 -6.53 -11.89 12.33
CA LYS A 126 -5.69 -12.52 11.30
C LYS A 126 -4.78 -13.57 11.94
N GLN A 127 -4.89 -14.81 11.53
CA GLN A 127 -4.12 -15.95 12.05
C GLN A 127 -2.92 -16.28 11.16
N GLN A 128 -3.11 -16.21 9.83
CA GLN A 128 -2.05 -16.49 8.86
C GLN A 128 -2.18 -15.63 7.63
N GLU A 129 -1.05 -15.39 6.98
CA GLU A 129 -0.95 -14.95 5.59
C GLU A 129 -0.15 -16.00 4.82
N LEU A 130 -0.72 -16.47 3.72
CA LEU A 130 -0.13 -17.47 2.84
C LEU A 130 0.25 -16.83 1.51
N CYS A 131 1.52 -16.90 1.14
CA CYS A 131 2.04 -16.34 -0.11
C CYS A 131 2.23 -17.41 -1.17
N PHE A 132 1.74 -17.15 -2.37
CA PHE A 132 1.86 -18.02 -3.54
C PHE A 132 2.37 -17.24 -4.74
N THR A 133 3.04 -17.95 -5.66
CA THR A 133 3.33 -17.44 -6.99
C THR A 133 2.06 -17.35 -7.85
N LYS A 134 2.16 -16.70 -9.02
CA LYS A 134 1.15 -16.68 -10.09
C LYS A 134 0.63 -18.08 -10.46
N SER A 135 1.51 -19.09 -10.46
CA SER A 135 1.15 -20.50 -10.71
C SER A 135 0.66 -21.26 -9.48
N ARG A 136 0.30 -20.54 -8.40
CA ARG A 136 -0.17 -21.07 -7.12
C ARG A 136 0.81 -22.02 -6.40
N ARG A 137 2.12 -21.87 -6.64
CA ARG A 137 3.14 -22.57 -5.85
C ARG A 137 3.36 -21.83 -4.53
N PRO A 138 3.37 -22.51 -3.38
CA PRO A 138 3.66 -21.88 -2.09
C PRO A 138 5.04 -21.24 -2.10
N MET A 139 5.10 -20.01 -1.57
CA MET A 139 6.34 -19.23 -1.40
C MET A 139 6.73 -19.08 0.07
N GLY A 140 5.74 -18.92 0.93
CA GLY A 140 5.95 -18.71 2.35
C GLY A 140 4.66 -18.44 3.10
N ARG A 141 4.79 -18.28 4.42
CA ARG A 141 3.68 -17.91 5.29
C ARG A 141 4.14 -17.00 6.43
N ILE A 142 3.23 -16.21 6.94
CA ILE A 142 3.36 -15.43 8.17
C ILE A 142 2.33 -15.97 9.14
N GLU A 143 2.72 -16.21 10.38
CA GLU A 143 1.83 -16.65 11.47
C GLU A 143 1.75 -15.55 12.54
N TYR A 144 0.54 -15.26 13.01
CA TYR A 144 0.26 -14.26 14.04
C TYR A 144 -0.07 -14.95 15.36
N ILE A 145 0.67 -14.61 16.41
CA ILE A 145 0.46 -15.11 17.76
C ILE A 145 0.02 -13.92 18.61
N TYR A 146 -1.19 -14.00 19.16
CA TYR A 146 -1.73 -12.99 20.05
C TYR A 146 -1.53 -13.43 21.51
N LYS A 147 -1.06 -12.53 22.34
CA LYS A 147 -0.85 -12.76 23.79
C LYS A 147 -1.97 -12.11 24.58
#